data_8670a06a26d445992544609c2c1dd406
#
_entry.id   8670a06a26d445992544609c2c1dd406
#
_cell.length_a   1.000
_cell.length_b   1.000
_cell.length_c   1.000
_cell.angle_alpha   90.00
_cell.angle_beta   90.00
_cell.angle_gamma   90.00
#
_symmetry.space_group_name_H-M   'P 1'
#
loop_
_entity.id
_entity.type
_entity.pdbx_description
1 polymer ?
#
loop_
_entity_poly.entity_id
_entity_poly.type
_entity_poly.pdbx_seq_one_letter_code
_entity_poly.pdbx_strand_id
1 'polypeptide(L)'
;QRAPMCGIPYHAAESYIAKLVQNGHKVAICEQLEDPKLAKGIVKRDVIRVVTPGTVTESNLLEEKRNNFIMSIFKKGIFFGIAVCDISTGDFYSAEIKEENNFERLLDEISRYSPSEIITNEMLYDCGEEISKIKERFDVYISTEDEEKFSEETEEIYMQYALSDDKGNIIKDLEKRPFAVAAINGLIKYIEDTQKTKLEHINKITIYTITKYMSLDINA
;
A
#
# COMPACT_ATOMS: atom_id res chain seq x y z
N GLN A 1 -5.55 20.90 35.24
CA GLN A 1 -4.50 19.94 34.87
C GLN A 1 -3.62 20.60 33.80
N ARG A 2 -2.29 20.55 33.97
CA ARG A 2 -1.34 20.92 32.93
C ARG A 2 -1.04 19.67 32.12
N ALA A 3 -1.31 19.70 30.80
CA ALA A 3 -0.93 18.66 29.87
C ALA A 3 0.23 19.19 28.98
N PRO A 4 1.19 18.35 28.63
CA PRO A 4 2.20 18.74 27.65
C PRO A 4 1.51 19.01 26.32
N MET A 5 1.85 20.14 25.71
CA MET A 5 1.29 20.56 24.42
C MET A 5 2.44 20.88 23.49
N CYS A 6 2.41 20.31 22.29
CA CYS A 6 3.33 20.60 21.20
C CYS A 6 2.54 21.35 20.12
N GLY A 7 3.09 22.45 19.64
CA GLY A 7 2.52 23.26 18.56
C GLY A 7 3.60 23.59 17.54
N ILE A 8 3.23 23.48 16.26
CA ILE A 8 4.08 23.87 15.12
C ILE A 8 3.33 24.88 14.26
N PRO A 9 4.01 25.78 13.56
CA PRO A 9 3.38 26.65 12.58
C PRO A 9 2.74 25.83 11.46
N TYR A 10 1.56 26.22 11.00
CA TYR A 10 0.83 25.48 9.97
C TYR A 10 1.67 25.23 8.70
N HIS A 11 2.37 26.27 8.22
CA HIS A 11 3.23 26.17 7.05
C HIS A 11 4.44 25.22 7.21
N ALA A 12 4.78 24.83 8.42
CA ALA A 12 5.86 23.87 8.70
C ALA A 12 5.34 22.44 8.87
N ALA A 13 4.01 22.22 8.89
CA ALA A 13 3.42 20.93 9.18
C ALA A 13 3.91 19.85 8.22
N GLU A 14 3.95 20.12 6.92
CA GLU A 14 4.41 19.18 5.88
C GLU A 14 5.84 18.67 6.16
N SER A 15 6.77 19.57 6.51
CA SER A 15 8.16 19.18 6.80
C SER A 15 8.30 18.29 8.04
N TYR A 16 7.41 18.45 9.03
CA TYR A 16 7.39 17.58 10.21
C TYR A 16 6.75 16.24 9.90
N ILE A 17 5.66 16.22 9.11
CA ILE A 17 5.03 14.99 8.61
C ILE A 17 6.07 14.17 7.84
N ALA A 18 6.80 14.82 6.92
CA ALA A 18 7.87 14.18 6.15
C ALA A 18 8.88 13.46 7.05
N LYS A 19 9.42 14.17 8.05
CA LYS A 19 10.41 13.59 8.97
C LYS A 19 9.86 12.42 9.76
N LEU A 20 8.60 12.49 10.21
CA LEU A 20 7.96 11.40 10.95
C LEU A 20 7.76 10.18 10.06
N VAL A 21 7.26 10.38 8.84
CA VAL A 21 7.01 9.31 7.87
C VAL A 21 8.32 8.66 7.41
N GLN A 22 9.37 9.44 7.13
CA GLN A 22 10.71 8.93 6.82
C GLN A 22 11.31 8.08 7.95
N ASN A 23 10.92 8.34 9.20
CA ASN A 23 11.29 7.50 10.35
C ASN A 23 10.31 6.32 10.58
N GLY A 24 9.46 6.00 9.62
CA GLY A 24 8.53 4.87 9.68
C GLY A 24 7.27 5.09 10.52
N HIS A 25 6.93 6.34 10.88
CA HIS A 25 5.72 6.65 11.64
C HIS A 25 4.54 6.90 10.72
N LYS A 26 3.35 6.39 11.11
CA LYS A 26 2.06 6.78 10.51
C LYS A 26 1.57 8.07 11.17
N VAL A 27 1.16 9.05 10.38
CA VAL A 27 0.73 10.37 10.86
C VAL A 27 -0.74 10.61 10.49
N ALA A 28 -1.62 10.67 11.49
CA ALA A 28 -3.02 11.01 11.29
C ALA A 28 -3.20 12.53 11.27
N ILE A 29 -3.76 13.06 10.19
CA ILE A 29 -4.14 14.46 10.04
C ILE A 29 -5.59 14.60 10.49
N CYS A 30 -5.81 15.39 11.54
CA CYS A 30 -7.12 15.62 12.12
C CYS A 30 -7.50 17.08 11.95
N GLU A 31 -8.67 17.35 11.35
CA GLU A 31 -9.18 18.70 11.14
C GLU A 31 -10.50 18.97 11.85
N GLN A 32 -10.82 20.27 11.98
CA GLN A 32 -12.10 20.71 12.51
C GLN A 32 -13.15 20.63 11.42
N LEU A 33 -14.27 19.94 11.68
CA LEU A 33 -15.35 19.73 10.72
C LEU A 33 -16.45 20.80 10.79
N GLU A 34 -16.38 21.71 11.77
CA GLU A 34 -17.38 22.77 11.97
C GLU A 34 -16.71 24.12 12.30
N ASP A 35 -17.41 25.20 12.02
CA ASP A 35 -16.93 26.55 12.37
C ASP A 35 -16.89 26.72 13.91
N PRO A 36 -15.71 27.00 14.49
CA PRO A 36 -15.56 27.23 15.93
C PRO A 36 -16.51 28.28 16.51
N LYS A 37 -16.95 29.26 15.70
CA LYS A 37 -17.87 30.33 16.11
C LYS A 37 -19.31 29.85 16.27
N LEU A 38 -19.67 28.74 15.62
CA LEU A 38 -21.00 28.16 15.64
C LEU A 38 -21.09 26.95 16.60
N ALA A 39 -19.98 26.44 17.05
CA ALA A 39 -19.92 25.27 17.92
C ALA A 39 -20.43 25.59 19.33
N LYS A 40 -21.38 24.78 19.81
CA LYS A 40 -21.85 24.81 21.19
C LYS A 40 -21.01 23.86 22.07
N GLY A 41 -19.76 24.25 22.36
CA GLY A 41 -18.85 23.44 23.17
C GLY A 41 -17.53 23.12 22.44
N ILE A 42 -17.08 21.85 22.54
CA ILE A 42 -15.85 21.42 21.88
C ILE A 42 -16.12 21.20 20.38
N VAL A 43 -15.37 21.89 19.52
CA VAL A 43 -15.46 21.77 18.07
C VAL A 43 -15.24 20.31 17.64
N LYS A 44 -16.13 19.78 16.81
CA LYS A 44 -16.00 18.43 16.25
C LYS A 44 -14.76 18.35 15.37
N ARG A 45 -13.99 17.28 15.58
CA ARG A 45 -12.78 16.97 14.80
C ARG A 45 -12.86 15.55 14.28
N ASP A 46 -12.24 15.31 13.14
CA ASP A 46 -12.09 13.96 12.59
C ASP A 46 -10.77 13.79 11.85
N VAL A 47 -10.34 12.55 11.73
CA VAL A 47 -9.16 12.19 10.91
C VAL A 47 -9.57 12.22 9.45
N ILE A 48 -9.00 13.18 8.70
CA ILE A 48 -9.29 13.37 7.28
C ILE A 48 -8.33 12.58 6.39
N ARG A 49 -7.15 12.21 6.90
CA ARG A 49 -6.13 11.45 6.18
C ARG A 49 -5.12 10.84 7.15
N VAL A 50 -4.59 9.67 6.79
CA VAL A 50 -3.42 9.07 7.44
C VAL A 50 -2.28 9.02 6.41
N VAL A 51 -1.16 9.68 6.73
CA VAL A 51 0.04 9.67 5.88
C VAL A 51 0.97 8.57 6.39
N THR A 52 1.38 7.69 5.48
CA THR A 52 2.29 6.56 5.74
C THR A 52 3.41 6.57 4.70
N PRO A 53 4.50 5.79 4.85
CA PRO A 53 5.60 5.78 3.87
C PRO A 53 5.14 5.53 2.42
N GLY A 54 4.19 4.60 2.22
CA GLY A 54 3.68 4.26 0.88
C GLY A 54 2.55 5.17 0.39
N THR A 55 1.94 5.99 1.26
CA THR A 55 0.80 6.84 0.89
C THR A 55 1.14 8.33 0.77
N VAL A 56 2.42 8.67 0.80
CA VAL A 56 2.90 10.04 0.52
C VAL A 56 2.65 10.39 -0.94
N THR A 57 2.01 11.52 -1.19
CA THR A 57 1.71 12.05 -2.53
C THR A 57 2.28 13.45 -2.77
N GLU A 58 2.74 14.11 -1.72
CA GLU A 58 3.29 15.47 -1.79
C GLU A 58 4.67 15.46 -2.46
N SER A 59 4.83 16.24 -3.51
CA SER A 59 6.08 16.35 -4.29
C SER A 59 7.30 16.76 -3.47
N ASN A 60 7.09 17.47 -2.36
CA ASN A 60 8.16 17.88 -1.45
C ASN A 60 8.70 16.73 -0.57
N LEU A 61 7.96 15.61 -0.51
CA LEU A 61 8.28 14.43 0.31
C LEU A 61 8.76 13.26 -0.52
N LEU A 62 8.50 13.29 -1.83
CA LEU A 62 8.94 12.29 -2.78
C LEU A 62 10.29 12.69 -3.38
N GLU A 63 11.19 11.74 -3.55
CA GLU A 63 12.36 11.96 -4.41
C GLU A 63 11.86 12.23 -5.83
N GLU A 64 12.22 13.39 -6.40
CA GLU A 64 11.91 13.72 -7.79
C GLU A 64 12.38 12.58 -8.71
N LYS A 65 11.45 12.00 -9.49
CA LYS A 65 11.65 10.94 -10.51
C LYS A 65 11.67 9.48 -10.02
N ARG A 66 11.22 9.17 -8.82
CA ARG A 66 11.00 7.78 -8.38
C ARG A 66 9.54 7.54 -8.03
N ASN A 67 9.03 6.39 -8.44
CA ASN A 67 7.71 5.92 -8.00
C ASN A 67 7.74 5.65 -6.51
N ASN A 68 6.65 5.95 -5.82
CA ASN A 68 6.47 5.62 -4.40
C ASN A 68 5.46 4.48 -4.28
N PHE A 69 5.96 3.26 -4.41
CA PHE A 69 5.09 2.09 -4.37
C PHE A 69 4.72 1.69 -2.93
N ILE A 70 3.45 1.35 -2.75
CA ILE A 70 2.94 0.55 -1.66
C ILE A 70 2.63 -0.85 -2.19
N MET A 71 2.99 -1.88 -1.44
CA MET A 71 2.77 -3.28 -1.82
C MET A 71 1.90 -4.00 -0.79
N SER A 72 0.91 -4.73 -1.26
CA SER A 72 0.13 -5.68 -0.48
C SER A 72 0.59 -7.09 -0.80
N ILE A 73 0.86 -7.88 0.22
CA ILE A 73 1.24 -9.28 0.09
C ILE A 73 0.28 -10.13 0.92
N PHE A 74 -0.51 -10.97 0.23
CA PHE A 74 -1.38 -11.94 0.86
C PHE A 74 -0.75 -13.33 0.79
N LYS A 75 -0.58 -14.02 1.93
CA LYS A 75 -0.03 -15.38 1.99
C LYS A 75 -1.09 -16.37 2.44
N LYS A 76 -1.19 -17.52 1.74
CA LYS A 76 -2.01 -18.65 2.13
C LYS A 76 -1.32 -19.95 1.73
N GLY A 77 -0.72 -20.63 2.70
CA GLY A 77 0.12 -21.81 2.46
C GLY A 77 1.36 -21.47 1.64
N ILE A 78 1.51 -22.09 0.46
CA ILE A 78 2.62 -21.86 -0.49
C ILE A 78 2.29 -20.81 -1.55
N PHE A 79 1.12 -20.20 -1.49
CA PHE A 79 0.67 -19.21 -2.46
C PHE A 79 0.79 -17.80 -1.89
N PHE A 80 1.17 -16.88 -2.77
CA PHE A 80 1.23 -15.45 -2.48
C PHE A 80 0.49 -14.68 -3.55
N GLY A 81 -0.38 -13.78 -3.12
CA GLY A 81 -0.90 -12.70 -3.96
C GLY A 81 -0.07 -11.45 -3.72
N ILE A 82 0.21 -10.72 -4.78
CA ILE A 82 0.91 -9.44 -4.72
C ILE A 82 0.06 -8.40 -5.41
N ALA A 83 -0.10 -7.24 -4.79
CA ALA A 83 -0.65 -6.05 -5.41
C ALA A 83 0.24 -4.86 -5.09
N VAL A 84 0.53 -4.03 -6.08
CA VAL A 84 1.46 -2.90 -5.99
C VAL A 84 0.80 -1.67 -6.60
N CYS A 85 0.82 -0.56 -5.87
CA CYS A 85 0.24 0.69 -6.35
C CYS A 85 1.15 1.88 -6.05
N ASP A 86 1.27 2.79 -7.01
CA ASP A 86 1.73 4.15 -6.79
C ASP A 86 0.52 5.08 -6.79
N ILE A 87 0.20 5.62 -5.62
CA ILE A 87 -0.98 6.48 -5.44
C ILE A 87 -0.85 7.79 -6.24
N SER A 88 0.37 8.25 -6.49
CA SER A 88 0.62 9.53 -7.18
C SER A 88 0.38 9.43 -8.69
N THR A 89 0.74 8.30 -9.30
CA THR A 89 0.60 8.07 -10.75
C THR A 89 -0.66 7.30 -11.12
N GLY A 90 -1.21 6.52 -10.18
CA GLY A 90 -2.32 5.61 -10.43
C GLY A 90 -1.89 4.27 -11.02
N ASP A 91 -0.58 4.00 -11.09
CA ASP A 91 -0.06 2.71 -11.54
C ASP A 91 -0.45 1.61 -10.54
N PHE A 92 -1.12 0.56 -11.04
CA PHE A 92 -1.54 -0.55 -10.22
C PHE A 92 -1.26 -1.89 -10.92
N TYR A 93 -0.47 -2.73 -10.26
CA TYR A 93 -0.03 -4.04 -10.76
C TYR A 93 -0.40 -5.14 -9.79
N SER A 94 -0.68 -6.35 -10.30
CA SER A 94 -0.91 -7.51 -9.44
C SER A 94 -0.46 -8.80 -10.10
N ALA A 95 -0.06 -9.76 -9.27
CA ALA A 95 0.34 -11.10 -9.68
C ALA A 95 0.11 -12.14 -8.59
N GLU A 96 0.20 -13.41 -8.97
CA GLU A 96 0.27 -14.53 -8.04
C GLU A 96 1.61 -15.25 -8.15
N ILE A 97 2.09 -15.72 -7.01
CA ILE A 97 3.27 -16.59 -6.91
C ILE A 97 2.86 -17.90 -6.23
N LYS A 98 3.32 -19.01 -6.80
CA LYS A 98 3.38 -20.27 -6.09
C LYS A 98 4.84 -20.53 -5.73
N GLU A 99 5.17 -20.55 -4.47
CA GLU A 99 6.54 -20.72 -3.97
C GLU A 99 6.61 -21.92 -3.03
N GLU A 100 7.35 -22.93 -3.43
CA GLU A 100 7.53 -24.15 -2.62
C GLU A 100 8.81 -24.11 -1.79
N ASN A 101 9.82 -23.35 -2.22
CA ASN A 101 11.13 -23.26 -1.58
C ASN A 101 11.73 -21.87 -1.72
N ASN A 102 12.35 -21.41 -0.64
CA ASN A 102 13.29 -20.28 -0.55
C ASN A 102 12.74 -18.86 -0.71
N PHE A 103 11.46 -18.65 -1.04
CA PHE A 103 10.88 -17.31 -1.01
C PHE A 103 11.50 -16.29 -1.99
N GLU A 104 12.37 -16.76 -2.90
CA GLU A 104 13.20 -15.90 -3.75
C GLU A 104 12.39 -15.06 -4.73
N ARG A 105 11.34 -15.63 -5.34
CA ARG A 105 10.52 -14.88 -6.31
C ARG A 105 9.78 -13.71 -5.68
N LEU A 106 9.33 -13.88 -4.43
CA LEU A 106 8.71 -12.77 -3.72
C LEU A 106 9.75 -11.68 -3.41
N LEU A 107 10.96 -12.08 -3.00
CA LEU A 107 12.06 -11.12 -2.78
C LEU A 107 12.45 -10.39 -4.08
N ASP A 108 12.42 -11.08 -5.22
CA ASP A 108 12.68 -10.46 -6.53
C ASP A 108 11.60 -9.43 -6.89
N GLU A 109 10.32 -9.74 -6.63
CA GLU A 109 9.24 -8.78 -6.88
C GLU A 109 9.31 -7.58 -5.91
N ILE A 110 9.66 -7.78 -4.64
CA ILE A 110 9.93 -6.69 -3.70
C ILE A 110 11.10 -5.84 -4.21
N SER A 111 12.18 -6.46 -4.67
CA SER A 111 13.33 -5.75 -5.25
C SER A 111 12.96 -4.96 -6.49
N ARG A 112 12.14 -5.53 -7.38
CA ARG A 112 11.68 -4.90 -8.63
C ARG A 112 10.93 -3.60 -8.40
N TYR A 113 10.00 -3.60 -7.45
CA TYR A 113 9.18 -2.42 -7.15
C TYR A 113 9.78 -1.52 -6.10
N SER A 114 10.69 -2.04 -5.26
CA SER A 114 11.31 -1.32 -4.14
C SER A 114 10.28 -0.50 -3.33
N PRO A 115 9.22 -1.14 -2.79
CA PRO A 115 8.14 -0.42 -2.14
C PRO A 115 8.62 0.27 -0.87
N SER A 116 8.07 1.44 -0.57
CA SER A 116 8.31 2.16 0.69
C SER A 116 7.53 1.56 1.86
N GLU A 117 6.47 0.83 1.54
CA GLU A 117 5.60 0.21 2.53
C GLU A 117 5.06 -1.13 2.01
N ILE A 118 5.03 -2.13 2.89
CA ILE A 118 4.38 -3.42 2.66
C ILE A 118 3.29 -3.62 3.70
N ILE A 119 2.07 -3.92 3.24
CA ILE A 119 0.99 -4.43 4.08
C ILE A 119 0.83 -5.92 3.85
N THR A 120 0.48 -6.67 4.88
CA THR A 120 0.34 -8.12 4.77
C THR A 120 -0.72 -8.66 5.72
N ASN A 121 -1.21 -9.88 5.46
CA ASN A 121 -2.05 -10.60 6.40
C ASN A 121 -1.22 -11.22 7.56
N GLU A 122 -1.88 -11.61 8.63
CA GLU A 122 -1.22 -12.19 9.82
C GLU A 122 -0.39 -13.42 9.46
N MET A 123 -0.87 -14.27 8.54
CA MET A 123 -0.17 -15.50 8.14
C MET A 123 1.23 -15.26 7.61
N LEU A 124 1.48 -14.17 6.86
CA LEU A 124 2.83 -13.82 6.45
C LEU A 124 3.61 -13.16 7.57
N TYR A 125 2.98 -12.28 8.34
CA TYR A 125 3.66 -11.54 9.41
C TYR A 125 4.20 -12.46 10.50
N ASP A 126 3.46 -13.53 10.81
CA ASP A 126 3.85 -14.55 11.79
C ASP A 126 4.96 -15.49 11.28
N CYS A 127 5.25 -15.47 9.98
CA CYS A 127 6.40 -16.15 9.39
C CYS A 127 7.69 -15.36 9.70
N GLY A 128 8.21 -15.47 10.91
CA GLY A 128 9.34 -14.68 11.41
C GLY A 128 10.59 -14.74 10.55
N GLU A 129 10.90 -15.88 9.92
CA GLU A 129 12.07 -16.02 9.03
C GLU A 129 11.91 -15.21 7.74
N GLU A 130 10.74 -15.28 7.10
CA GLU A 130 10.45 -14.55 5.86
C GLU A 130 10.43 -13.04 6.09
N ILE A 131 9.76 -12.60 7.16
CA ILE A 131 9.72 -11.19 7.53
C ILE A 131 11.12 -10.66 7.86
N SER A 132 11.94 -11.44 8.59
CA SER A 132 13.32 -11.07 8.89
C SER A 132 14.15 -10.91 7.63
N LYS A 133 14.06 -11.84 6.67
CA LYS A 133 14.75 -11.75 5.37
C LYS A 133 14.34 -10.49 4.59
N ILE A 134 13.04 -10.13 4.59
CA ILE A 134 12.58 -8.91 3.93
C ILE A 134 13.18 -7.68 4.62
N LYS A 135 13.11 -7.60 5.96
CA LYS A 135 13.65 -6.47 6.71
C LYS A 135 15.17 -6.32 6.64
N GLU A 136 15.90 -7.44 6.55
CA GLU A 136 17.37 -7.43 6.41
C GLU A 136 17.82 -6.97 5.03
N ARG A 137 17.04 -7.31 3.98
CA ARG A 137 17.39 -7.02 2.59
C ARG A 137 16.87 -5.67 2.11
N PHE A 138 15.75 -5.23 2.65
CA PHE A 138 15.05 -4.02 2.19
C PHE A 138 14.76 -3.08 3.36
N ASP A 139 15.02 -1.80 3.14
CA ASP A 139 14.63 -0.73 4.08
C ASP A 139 13.16 -0.36 3.82
N VAL A 140 12.24 -1.23 4.27
CA VAL A 140 10.82 -1.11 4.02
C VAL A 140 10.01 -1.22 5.31
N TYR A 141 9.00 -0.36 5.44
CA TYR A 141 8.04 -0.45 6.53
C TYR A 141 7.05 -1.60 6.27
N ILE A 142 6.88 -2.50 7.24
CA ILE A 142 5.96 -3.64 7.13
C ILE A 142 4.92 -3.58 8.25
N SER A 143 3.64 -3.66 7.89
CA SER A 143 2.52 -3.75 8.83
C SER A 143 1.53 -4.85 8.45
N THR A 144 0.78 -5.33 9.44
CA THR A 144 -0.36 -6.24 9.24
C THR A 144 -1.64 -5.46 9.08
N GLU A 145 -2.55 -6.05 8.32
CA GLU A 145 -3.94 -5.61 8.20
C GLU A 145 -4.88 -6.77 8.53
N ASP A 146 -6.11 -6.44 8.92
CA ASP A 146 -7.13 -7.43 9.27
C ASP A 146 -7.41 -8.37 8.10
N GLU A 147 -7.57 -9.68 8.38
CA GLU A 147 -7.81 -10.71 7.37
C GLU A 147 -9.06 -10.43 6.52
N GLU A 148 -10.06 -9.76 7.09
CA GLU A 148 -11.29 -9.37 6.40
C GLU A 148 -11.05 -8.42 5.21
N LYS A 149 -9.93 -7.69 5.19
CA LYS A 149 -9.55 -6.84 4.06
C LYS A 149 -9.07 -7.61 2.85
N PHE A 150 -8.58 -8.83 3.06
CA PHE A 150 -8.06 -9.71 2.01
C PHE A 150 -9.14 -10.64 1.44
N SER A 151 -10.28 -10.08 1.08
CA SER A 151 -11.40 -10.83 0.46
C SER A 151 -11.00 -11.38 -0.91
N GLU A 152 -11.50 -12.57 -1.26
CA GLU A 152 -11.35 -13.17 -2.59
C GLU A 152 -12.50 -12.75 -3.54
N GLU A 153 -13.34 -11.77 -3.17
CA GLU A 153 -14.45 -11.26 -3.97
C GLU A 153 -13.96 -10.36 -5.11
N THR A 154 -14.54 -10.55 -6.30
CA THR A 154 -14.10 -9.85 -7.52
C THR A 154 -15.08 -8.79 -8.02
N GLU A 155 -16.32 -8.77 -7.50
CA GLU A 155 -17.40 -7.92 -8.02
C GLU A 155 -17.05 -6.42 -8.00
N GLU A 156 -16.54 -5.91 -6.86
CA GLU A 156 -16.16 -4.51 -6.74
C GLU A 156 -14.97 -4.16 -7.64
N ILE A 157 -14.03 -5.09 -7.82
CA ILE A 157 -12.86 -4.90 -8.69
C ILE A 157 -13.32 -4.72 -10.14
N TYR A 158 -14.20 -5.60 -10.63
CA TYR A 158 -14.75 -5.49 -12.00
C TYR A 158 -15.61 -4.24 -12.23
N MET A 159 -16.28 -3.76 -11.19
CA MET A 159 -17.11 -2.55 -11.31
C MET A 159 -16.28 -1.27 -11.37
N GLN A 160 -15.14 -1.23 -10.69
CA GLN A 160 -14.38 0.01 -10.50
C GLN A 160 -13.14 0.11 -11.36
N TYR A 161 -12.54 -1.03 -11.79
CA TYR A 161 -11.24 -1.04 -12.43
C TYR A 161 -11.27 -1.71 -13.81
N ALA A 162 -10.56 -1.13 -14.77
CA ALA A 162 -10.25 -1.78 -16.04
C ALA A 162 -9.11 -2.79 -15.83
N LEU A 163 -9.34 -4.06 -16.16
CA LEU A 163 -8.38 -5.14 -15.97
C LEU A 163 -7.68 -5.50 -17.28
N SER A 164 -6.36 -5.50 -17.29
CA SER A 164 -5.57 -5.91 -18.45
C SER A 164 -4.35 -6.73 -18.04
N ASP A 165 -3.82 -7.55 -18.98
CA ASP A 165 -2.52 -8.16 -18.82
C ASP A 165 -1.38 -7.17 -19.18
N ASP A 166 -0.12 -7.63 -19.04
CA ASP A 166 1.10 -6.87 -19.40
C ASP A 166 1.19 -6.51 -20.89
N LYS A 167 0.40 -7.18 -21.75
CA LYS A 167 0.30 -6.92 -23.18
C LYS A 167 -0.89 -6.03 -23.56
N GLY A 168 -1.69 -5.63 -22.57
CA GLY A 168 -2.88 -4.81 -22.74
C GLY A 168 -4.15 -5.58 -23.11
N ASN A 169 -4.16 -6.91 -23.08
CA ASN A 169 -5.37 -7.69 -23.32
C ASN A 169 -6.31 -7.62 -22.12
N ILE A 170 -7.61 -7.52 -22.36
CA ILE A 170 -8.61 -7.45 -21.30
C ILE A 170 -8.70 -8.78 -20.55
N ILE A 171 -8.61 -8.75 -19.23
CA ILE A 171 -8.80 -9.90 -18.34
C ILE A 171 -10.26 -9.98 -17.92
N LYS A 172 -10.85 -11.18 -18.05
CA LYS A 172 -12.24 -11.47 -17.69
C LYS A 172 -12.38 -12.65 -16.73
N ASP A 173 -11.28 -13.22 -16.28
CA ASP A 173 -11.22 -14.45 -15.48
C ASP A 173 -10.33 -14.27 -14.24
N LEU A 174 -10.51 -13.13 -13.56
CA LEU A 174 -9.76 -12.79 -12.35
C LEU A 174 -10.03 -13.80 -11.22
N GLU A 175 -11.20 -14.45 -11.22
CA GLU A 175 -11.58 -15.49 -10.26
C GLU A 175 -10.64 -16.70 -10.25
N LYS A 176 -9.88 -16.90 -11.34
CA LYS A 176 -8.84 -17.93 -11.41
C LYS A 176 -7.56 -17.55 -10.65
N ARG A 177 -7.51 -16.36 -10.08
CA ARG A 177 -6.37 -15.80 -9.37
C ARG A 177 -6.76 -15.29 -7.99
N PRO A 178 -7.27 -16.16 -7.10
CA PRO A 178 -7.88 -15.76 -5.84
C PRO A 178 -6.87 -15.04 -4.89
N PHE A 179 -5.60 -15.40 -4.95
CA PHE A 179 -4.59 -14.77 -4.10
C PHE A 179 -4.22 -13.35 -4.59
N ALA A 180 -4.17 -13.14 -5.92
CA ALA A 180 -4.03 -11.81 -6.49
C ALA A 180 -5.24 -10.93 -6.12
N VAL A 181 -6.46 -11.48 -6.19
CA VAL A 181 -7.70 -10.80 -5.77
C VAL A 181 -7.60 -10.37 -4.31
N ALA A 182 -7.21 -11.28 -3.42
CA ALA A 182 -7.07 -10.97 -2.00
C ALA A 182 -6.07 -9.83 -1.76
N ALA A 183 -4.91 -9.87 -2.41
CA ALA A 183 -3.91 -8.81 -2.30
C ALA A 183 -4.42 -7.46 -2.86
N ILE A 184 -5.16 -7.47 -3.98
CA ILE A 184 -5.79 -6.26 -4.56
C ILE A 184 -6.78 -5.66 -3.57
N ASN A 185 -7.71 -6.46 -3.04
CA ASN A 185 -8.72 -6.01 -2.08
C ASN A 185 -8.06 -5.44 -0.81
N GLY A 186 -7.05 -6.14 -0.26
CA GLY A 186 -6.29 -5.65 0.89
C GLY A 186 -5.66 -4.28 0.63
N LEU A 187 -5.06 -4.09 -0.56
CA LEU A 187 -4.44 -2.82 -0.92
C LEU A 187 -5.46 -1.69 -1.12
N ILE A 188 -6.56 -1.97 -1.84
CA ILE A 188 -7.62 -0.98 -2.07
C ILE A 188 -8.21 -0.51 -0.74
N LYS A 189 -8.60 -1.44 0.14
CA LYS A 189 -9.17 -1.10 1.44
C LYS A 189 -8.19 -0.31 2.32
N TYR A 190 -6.91 -0.67 2.29
CA TYR A 190 -5.89 0.08 3.00
C TYR A 190 -5.75 1.52 2.48
N ILE A 191 -5.74 1.70 1.16
CA ILE A 191 -5.67 3.03 0.54
C ILE A 191 -6.92 3.85 0.90
N GLU A 192 -8.12 3.27 0.83
CA GLU A 192 -9.37 3.93 1.22
C GLU A 192 -9.36 4.35 2.70
N ASP A 193 -8.91 3.47 3.58
CA ASP A 193 -8.82 3.73 5.03
C ASP A 193 -7.83 4.85 5.37
N THR A 194 -6.74 4.95 4.63
CA THR A 194 -5.69 5.95 4.87
C THR A 194 -5.99 7.28 4.21
N GLN A 195 -6.49 7.28 2.98
CA GLN A 195 -6.78 8.50 2.23
C GLN A 195 -8.16 9.09 2.55
N LYS A 196 -9.10 8.28 3.07
CA LYS A 196 -10.48 8.69 3.39
C LYS A 196 -11.26 9.27 2.20
N THR A 197 -10.73 9.14 1.00
CA THR A 197 -11.30 9.60 -0.26
C THR A 197 -11.11 8.55 -1.34
N LYS A 198 -12.05 8.48 -2.29
CA LYS A 198 -11.87 7.64 -3.48
C LYS A 198 -10.83 8.27 -4.41
N LEU A 199 -9.88 7.47 -4.86
CA LEU A 199 -8.85 7.91 -5.80
C LEU A 199 -9.29 7.55 -7.23
N GLU A 200 -10.09 8.41 -7.85
CA GLU A 200 -10.70 8.18 -9.18
C GLU A 200 -9.66 8.00 -10.31
N HIS A 201 -8.45 8.49 -10.13
CA HIS A 201 -7.38 8.34 -11.11
C HIS A 201 -6.77 6.92 -11.11
N ILE A 202 -6.95 6.14 -10.02
CA ILE A 202 -6.61 4.73 -9.99
C ILE A 202 -7.81 3.96 -10.57
N ASN A 203 -7.81 3.75 -11.87
CA ASN A 203 -8.94 3.15 -12.60
C ASN A 203 -8.58 1.91 -13.41
N LYS A 204 -7.31 1.50 -13.37
CA LYS A 204 -6.79 0.36 -14.13
C LYS A 204 -5.89 -0.50 -13.25
N ILE A 205 -6.05 -1.83 -13.36
CA ILE A 205 -5.16 -2.81 -12.73
C ILE A 205 -4.55 -3.68 -13.83
N THR A 206 -3.23 -3.77 -13.84
CA THR A 206 -2.48 -4.64 -14.74
C THR A 206 -2.12 -5.94 -14.02
N ILE A 207 -2.66 -7.06 -14.52
CA ILE A 207 -2.38 -8.39 -13.97
C ILE A 207 -1.28 -9.03 -14.81
N TYR A 208 -0.14 -9.31 -14.21
CA TYR A 208 0.98 -9.93 -14.91
C TYR A 208 1.28 -11.34 -14.39
N THR A 209 2.08 -12.07 -15.15
CA THR A 209 2.51 -13.43 -14.78
C THR A 209 4.00 -13.42 -14.51
N ILE A 210 4.36 -13.86 -13.32
CA ILE A 210 5.77 -14.01 -12.93
C ILE A 210 6.30 -15.27 -13.61
N THR A 211 7.14 -15.07 -14.62
CA THR A 211 7.77 -16.16 -15.38
C THR A 211 9.00 -16.66 -14.64
N LYS A 212 9.37 -17.93 -14.90
CA LYS A 212 10.59 -18.58 -14.33
C LYS A 212 11.92 -17.98 -14.81
N TYR A 213 11.90 -16.97 -15.66
CA TYR A 213 13.10 -16.36 -16.20
C TYR A 213 13.64 -15.31 -15.23
N MET A 214 14.92 -15.40 -14.94
CA MET A 214 15.67 -14.44 -14.16
C MET A 214 15.53 -13.06 -14.82
N SER A 215 14.92 -12.11 -14.14
CA SER A 215 15.02 -10.72 -14.53
C SER A 215 16.47 -10.29 -14.29
N LEU A 216 17.15 -9.82 -15.35
CA LEU A 216 18.46 -9.21 -15.18
C LEU A 216 18.26 -7.92 -14.34
N ASP A 217 19.00 -7.85 -13.25
CA ASP A 217 19.02 -6.66 -12.40
C ASP A 217 19.49 -5.46 -13.24
N ILE A 218 18.82 -4.31 -13.11
CA ILE A 218 19.16 -3.08 -13.87
C ILE A 218 20.57 -2.57 -13.54
N ASN A 219 21.20 -3.14 -12.50
CA ASN A 219 22.52 -2.78 -12.01
C ASN A 219 23.61 -3.85 -12.29
N ALA A 220 23.36 -4.81 -13.19
CA ALA A 220 24.34 -5.80 -13.61
C ALA A 220 25.16 -5.34 -14.83
#